data_a516a07a19f8e7db30f01ee864d9436d
#
_entry.id   a516a07a19f8e7db30f01ee864d9436d
#
_cell.length_a   1.000
_cell.length_b   1.000
_cell.length_c   1.000
_cell.angle_alpha   90.00
_cell.angle_beta   90.00
_cell.angle_gamma   90.00
#
_symmetry.space_group_name_H-M   'P 1'
#
loop_
_entity.id
_entity.type
_entity.pdbx_description
1 polymer ?
#
loop_
_entity_poly.entity_id
_entity_poly.type
_entity_poly.pdbx_seq_one_letter_code
_entity_poly.pdbx_strand_id
1 'polypeptide(L)'
;MNDQHLQDLIHHAYANSPAFRVRLDGAGISPDTIQTTADLNRIPVLTKDEAVALQAADPPFGGMLAAPLSAVSRIFFSPGPLYEPGPEEDDAAWEVAVKLLREAGFSAGEIILNSLSYHLVPAGYLFDGAFTRLGATVIPAGTGPADLQLKMAHDLGATGYVGTPSFLLSLLQKAEEQGITLSIRRAVTTAEPLPPAMRQVLAGQYGLEVINTYATAELGALAFNTGDGMAMRLLPEPLIQVVNPDSGQPVGPGETGEVVVTTGNRLYPLIRFGTGDLAMNIDPRPGESAQAERAVILVGRRGEAVKVRGMFLHPNQLRFAAAQVPGVQAMQAIITRPDGLRDHFALRVAAAEGADEAAIAEGLKAAVQGVCRVRVDEVGFGEVAQEEPPVVDKRKWD
;
A
#
# COMPACT_ATOMS: atom_id res chain seq x y z
N MET A 1 10.90 4.03 -17.96
CA MET A 1 10.83 5.41 -18.54
C MET A 1 12.17 5.74 -19.17
N ASN A 2 12.22 6.18 -20.45
CA ASN A 2 13.44 6.68 -21.08
C ASN A 2 13.54 8.20 -20.94
N ASP A 3 14.73 8.77 -21.27
CA ASP A 3 14.99 10.20 -21.06
C ASP A 3 14.06 11.12 -21.88
N GLN A 4 13.65 10.73 -23.10
CA GLN A 4 12.71 11.53 -23.88
C GLN A 4 11.32 11.57 -23.23
N HIS A 5 10.81 10.42 -22.75
CA HIS A 5 9.54 10.39 -22.04
C HIS A 5 9.59 11.19 -20.74
N LEU A 6 10.75 11.18 -20.06
CA LEU A 6 10.94 11.99 -18.84
C LEU A 6 10.86 13.49 -19.18
N GLN A 7 11.58 13.96 -20.21
CA GLN A 7 11.55 15.36 -20.63
C GLN A 7 10.14 15.80 -20.98
N ASP A 8 9.43 15.00 -21.80
CA ASP A 8 8.04 15.28 -22.18
C ASP A 8 7.09 15.33 -20.96
N LEU A 9 7.29 14.45 -19.97
CA LEU A 9 6.53 14.46 -18.72
C LEU A 9 6.81 15.71 -17.88
N ILE A 10 8.09 16.09 -17.73
CA ILE A 10 8.50 17.27 -16.96
C ILE A 10 7.91 18.54 -17.56
N HIS A 11 8.03 18.73 -18.87
CA HIS A 11 7.45 19.88 -19.56
C HIS A 11 5.92 19.90 -19.46
N HIS A 12 5.27 18.75 -19.64
CA HIS A 12 3.83 18.63 -19.51
C HIS A 12 3.37 18.97 -18.07
N ALA A 13 4.01 18.41 -17.05
CA ALA A 13 3.67 18.66 -15.65
C ALA A 13 3.92 20.13 -15.28
N TYR A 14 5.03 20.73 -15.72
CA TYR A 14 5.31 22.15 -15.49
C TYR A 14 4.27 23.07 -16.14
N ALA A 15 3.82 22.75 -17.35
CA ALA A 15 2.79 23.56 -18.05
C ALA A 15 1.40 23.43 -17.41
N ASN A 16 1.02 22.23 -16.92
CA ASN A 16 -0.37 21.91 -16.61
C ASN A 16 -0.66 21.64 -15.11
N SER A 17 0.36 21.31 -14.29
CA SER A 17 0.18 21.10 -12.84
C SER A 17 0.72 22.30 -12.05
N PRO A 18 -0.15 23.16 -11.48
CA PRO A 18 0.26 24.32 -10.69
C PRO A 18 1.21 23.96 -9.53
N ALA A 19 0.92 22.88 -8.80
CA ALA A 19 1.74 22.45 -7.67
C ALA A 19 3.15 22.05 -8.11
N PHE A 20 3.28 21.35 -9.24
CA PHE A 20 4.60 20.97 -9.76
C PHE A 20 5.38 22.19 -10.22
N ARG A 21 4.74 23.15 -10.90
CA ARG A 21 5.37 24.42 -11.30
C ARG A 21 5.90 25.18 -10.09
N VAL A 22 5.08 25.37 -9.07
CA VAL A 22 5.49 26.08 -7.84
C VAL A 22 6.68 25.37 -7.19
N ARG A 23 6.72 24.06 -7.17
CA ARG A 23 7.83 23.27 -6.60
C ARG A 23 9.13 23.46 -7.39
N LEU A 24 9.08 23.44 -8.74
CA LEU A 24 10.26 23.69 -9.57
C LEU A 24 10.76 25.12 -9.45
N ASP A 25 9.87 26.10 -9.56
CA ASP A 25 10.20 27.51 -9.46
C ASP A 25 10.81 27.85 -8.10
N GLY A 26 10.21 27.29 -7.02
CA GLY A 26 10.73 27.43 -5.65
C GLY A 26 12.12 26.85 -5.45
N ALA A 27 12.49 25.84 -6.22
CA ALA A 27 13.81 25.24 -6.24
C ALA A 27 14.78 25.92 -7.22
N GLY A 28 14.32 26.92 -8.01
CA GLY A 28 15.13 27.59 -9.06
C GLY A 28 15.51 26.64 -10.21
N ILE A 29 14.68 25.65 -10.53
CA ILE A 29 14.96 24.65 -11.56
C ILE A 29 14.10 24.94 -12.80
N SER A 30 14.76 25.17 -13.95
CA SER A 30 14.09 25.20 -15.24
C SER A 30 13.77 23.76 -15.70
N PRO A 31 12.56 23.48 -16.24
CA PRO A 31 12.22 22.17 -16.80
C PRO A 31 13.21 21.73 -17.90
N ASP A 32 13.75 22.66 -18.67
CA ASP A 32 14.74 22.38 -19.73
C ASP A 32 16.05 21.77 -19.20
N THR A 33 16.33 21.92 -17.89
CA THR A 33 17.57 21.41 -17.27
C THR A 33 17.44 19.98 -16.77
N ILE A 34 16.25 19.37 -16.85
CA ILE A 34 16.00 17.98 -16.50
C ILE A 34 16.00 17.15 -17.78
N GLN A 35 17.17 16.62 -18.15
CA GLN A 35 17.42 15.93 -19.40
C GLN A 35 17.45 14.40 -19.24
N THR A 36 17.87 13.93 -18.07
CA THR A 36 18.07 12.51 -17.78
C THR A 36 17.42 12.11 -16.45
N THR A 37 17.26 10.81 -16.23
CA THR A 37 16.74 10.28 -14.97
C THR A 37 17.64 10.68 -13.76
N ALA A 38 18.93 10.92 -13.98
CA ALA A 38 19.85 11.40 -12.93
C ALA A 38 19.54 12.85 -12.52
N ASP A 39 19.06 13.69 -13.43
CA ASP A 39 18.71 15.08 -13.13
C ASP A 39 17.49 15.20 -12.20
N LEU A 40 16.66 14.17 -12.12
CA LEU A 40 15.54 14.11 -11.16
C LEU A 40 16.01 14.35 -9.72
N ASN A 41 17.24 13.97 -9.37
CA ASN A 41 17.78 14.15 -8.02
C ASN A 41 17.85 15.62 -7.58
N ARG A 42 17.76 16.56 -8.52
CA ARG A 42 17.71 18.00 -8.27
C ARG A 42 16.34 18.49 -7.85
N ILE A 43 15.27 17.78 -8.28
CA ILE A 43 13.89 18.14 -7.93
C ILE A 43 13.63 17.73 -6.48
N PRO A 44 13.14 18.65 -5.61
CA PRO A 44 12.75 18.29 -4.25
C PRO A 44 11.74 17.13 -4.22
N VAL A 45 11.84 16.26 -3.24
CA VAL A 45 10.84 15.21 -3.02
C VAL A 45 9.52 15.85 -2.62
N LEU A 46 8.41 15.43 -3.23
CA LEU A 46 7.07 15.73 -2.75
C LEU A 46 6.72 14.70 -1.68
N THR A 47 6.77 15.10 -0.44
CA THR A 47 6.40 14.21 0.67
C THR A 47 4.90 13.97 0.72
N LYS A 48 4.50 12.87 1.33
CA LYS A 48 3.07 12.56 1.51
C LYS A 48 2.36 13.62 2.35
N ASP A 49 3.01 14.15 3.37
CA ASP A 49 2.46 15.22 4.23
C ASP A 49 2.27 16.52 3.46
N GLU A 50 3.20 16.89 2.57
CA GLU A 50 3.05 18.05 1.69
C GLU A 50 1.89 17.84 0.70
N ALA A 51 1.74 16.66 0.12
CA ALA A 51 0.62 16.35 -0.77
C ALA A 51 -0.73 16.46 -0.04
N VAL A 52 -0.82 15.96 1.20
CA VAL A 52 -2.00 16.12 2.06
C VAL A 52 -2.27 17.60 2.34
N ALA A 53 -1.26 18.39 2.66
CA ALA A 53 -1.42 19.83 2.92
C ALA A 53 -1.88 20.59 1.67
N LEU A 54 -1.33 20.25 0.48
CA LEU A 54 -1.77 20.83 -0.79
C LEU A 54 -3.26 20.55 -1.06
N GLN A 55 -3.69 19.29 -0.90
CA GLN A 55 -5.08 18.90 -1.11
C GLN A 55 -6.02 19.53 -0.06
N ALA A 56 -5.58 19.71 1.18
CA ALA A 56 -6.37 20.38 2.19
C ALA A 56 -6.54 21.88 1.88
N ALA A 57 -5.54 22.52 1.28
CA ALA A 57 -5.58 23.93 0.90
C ALA A 57 -6.42 24.19 -0.37
N ASP A 58 -6.42 23.25 -1.33
CA ASP A 58 -7.14 23.36 -2.62
C ASP A 58 -7.72 21.98 -3.02
N PRO A 59 -8.86 21.57 -2.43
CA PRO A 59 -9.48 20.28 -2.73
C PRO A 59 -10.03 20.19 -4.18
N PRO A 60 -10.02 18.98 -4.80
CA PRO A 60 -9.59 17.71 -4.22
C PRO A 60 -8.10 17.42 -4.41
N PHE A 61 -7.41 18.01 -5.39
CA PHE A 61 -6.08 17.56 -5.81
C PHE A 61 -4.92 18.53 -5.55
N GLY A 62 -5.17 19.66 -4.87
CA GLY A 62 -4.09 20.58 -4.44
C GLY A 62 -3.25 21.15 -5.59
N GLY A 63 -3.83 21.35 -6.77
CA GLY A 63 -3.10 21.78 -7.96
C GLY A 63 -2.13 20.74 -8.55
N MET A 64 -2.17 19.48 -8.08
CA MET A 64 -1.32 18.40 -8.62
C MET A 64 -1.88 17.78 -9.90
N LEU A 65 -3.17 17.93 -10.17
CA LEU A 65 -3.79 17.47 -11.42
C LEU A 65 -3.28 18.30 -12.61
N ALA A 66 -2.93 17.63 -13.70
CA ALA A 66 -2.44 18.28 -14.93
C ALA A 66 -3.50 18.34 -16.04
N ALA A 67 -4.78 18.22 -15.65
CA ALA A 67 -5.93 18.29 -16.54
C ALA A 67 -7.16 18.85 -15.77
N PRO A 68 -8.25 19.26 -16.46
CA PRO A 68 -9.49 19.61 -15.79
C PRO A 68 -10.07 18.43 -14.99
N LEU A 69 -10.75 18.71 -13.87
CA LEU A 69 -11.40 17.66 -13.05
C LEU A 69 -12.36 16.77 -13.86
N SER A 70 -12.98 17.30 -14.90
CA SER A 70 -13.85 16.55 -15.81
C SER A 70 -13.15 15.44 -16.60
N ALA A 71 -11.82 15.44 -16.65
CA ALA A 71 -11.03 14.36 -17.26
C ALA A 71 -10.85 13.17 -16.31
N VAL A 72 -11.17 13.32 -15.03
CA VAL A 72 -11.03 12.26 -14.04
C VAL A 72 -12.26 11.36 -14.06
N SER A 73 -12.09 10.09 -14.40
CA SER A 73 -13.19 9.12 -14.48
C SER A 73 -13.61 8.56 -13.12
N ARG A 74 -12.69 8.52 -12.15
CA ARG A 74 -12.90 8.02 -10.77
C ARG A 74 -12.01 8.78 -9.79
N ILE A 75 -12.52 8.96 -8.59
CA ILE A 75 -11.75 9.54 -7.47
C ILE A 75 -11.78 8.54 -6.32
N PHE A 76 -10.61 8.14 -5.88
CA PHE A 76 -10.40 7.34 -4.68
C PHE A 76 -9.99 8.23 -3.52
N PHE A 77 -10.08 7.69 -2.31
CA PHE A 77 -9.64 8.35 -1.09
C PHE A 77 -8.89 7.35 -0.22
N SER A 78 -7.58 7.45 -0.23
CA SER A 78 -6.73 6.54 0.55
C SER A 78 -6.59 6.99 1.99
N PRO A 79 -6.32 6.04 2.92
CA PRO A 79 -5.99 6.39 4.29
C PRO A 79 -4.63 7.06 4.36
N GLY A 80 -4.61 8.37 4.33
CA GLY A 80 -3.38 9.09 4.31
C GLY A 80 -3.49 10.60 4.50
N PRO A 81 -4.65 11.24 4.54
CA PRO A 81 -5.85 11.15 3.71
C PRO A 81 -5.62 11.86 2.38
N LEU A 82 -5.54 11.11 1.28
CA LEU A 82 -5.31 11.65 -0.07
C LEU A 82 -6.42 11.28 -1.03
N TYR A 83 -6.86 12.25 -1.83
CA TYR A 83 -7.66 12.01 -3.02
C TYR A 83 -6.75 11.58 -4.17
N GLU A 84 -7.14 10.54 -4.88
CA GLU A 84 -6.38 9.96 -5.97
C GLU A 84 -7.28 9.77 -7.19
N PRO A 85 -6.89 10.28 -8.37
CA PRO A 85 -7.61 9.94 -9.58
C PRO A 85 -7.37 8.47 -9.90
N GLY A 86 -8.41 7.79 -10.37
CA GLY A 86 -8.26 6.42 -10.87
C GLY A 86 -7.42 6.41 -12.16
N PRO A 87 -6.79 5.27 -12.47
CA PRO A 87 -6.09 5.12 -13.74
C PRO A 87 -7.09 5.19 -14.89
N GLU A 88 -6.69 5.83 -15.98
CA GLU A 88 -7.45 5.85 -17.22
C GLU A 88 -7.41 4.47 -17.90
N GLU A 89 -8.34 4.22 -18.82
CA GLU A 89 -8.44 2.90 -19.46
C GLU A 89 -7.23 2.56 -20.35
N ASP A 90 -6.57 3.57 -20.90
CA ASP A 90 -5.38 3.49 -21.76
C ASP A 90 -4.07 3.75 -21.00
N ASP A 91 -4.09 3.79 -19.67
CA ASP A 91 -2.88 3.98 -18.87
C ASP A 91 -1.89 2.82 -19.10
N ALA A 92 -0.65 3.17 -19.49
CA ALA A 92 0.43 2.21 -19.74
C ALA A 92 0.75 1.32 -18.49
N ALA A 93 0.39 1.77 -17.29
CA ALA A 93 0.51 0.98 -16.08
C ALA A 93 -0.25 -0.37 -16.15
N TRP A 94 -1.33 -0.44 -16.92
CA TRP A 94 -2.06 -1.68 -17.14
C TRP A 94 -1.23 -2.75 -17.87
N GLU A 95 -0.44 -2.35 -18.87
CA GLU A 95 0.45 -3.29 -19.59
C GLU A 95 1.50 -3.87 -18.66
N VAL A 96 2.08 -3.03 -17.80
CA VAL A 96 3.05 -3.46 -16.79
C VAL A 96 2.41 -4.44 -15.80
N ALA A 97 1.21 -4.14 -15.31
CA ALA A 97 0.49 -5.01 -14.39
C ALA A 97 0.13 -6.37 -15.03
N VAL A 98 -0.38 -6.38 -16.27
CA VAL A 98 -0.69 -7.62 -17.00
C VAL A 98 0.56 -8.45 -17.26
N LYS A 99 1.69 -7.80 -17.63
CA LYS A 99 2.96 -8.49 -17.82
C LYS A 99 3.44 -9.14 -16.53
N LEU A 100 3.36 -8.42 -15.40
CA LEU A 100 3.68 -8.97 -14.09
C LEU A 100 2.85 -10.23 -13.78
N LEU A 101 1.53 -10.17 -13.99
CA LEU A 101 0.64 -11.31 -13.74
C LEU A 101 0.99 -12.52 -14.62
N ARG A 102 1.36 -12.29 -15.89
CA ARG A 102 1.82 -13.37 -16.78
C ARG A 102 3.14 -13.97 -16.31
N GLU A 103 4.11 -13.16 -15.92
CA GLU A 103 5.38 -13.62 -15.37
C GLU A 103 5.17 -14.38 -14.05
N ALA A 104 4.14 -14.02 -13.29
CA ALA A 104 3.71 -14.70 -12.08
C ALA A 104 2.91 -16.01 -12.36
N GLY A 105 2.78 -16.40 -13.63
CA GLY A 105 2.14 -17.65 -14.05
C GLY A 105 0.63 -17.61 -14.21
N PHE A 106 -0.02 -16.44 -14.06
CA PHE A 106 -1.44 -16.30 -14.34
C PHE A 106 -1.72 -16.22 -15.85
N SER A 107 -2.89 -16.72 -16.24
CA SER A 107 -3.29 -16.82 -17.65
C SER A 107 -4.76 -16.46 -17.86
N ALA A 108 -5.13 -16.24 -19.13
CA ALA A 108 -6.51 -16.07 -19.52
C ALA A 108 -7.36 -17.30 -19.17
N GLY A 109 -8.62 -17.07 -18.81
CA GLY A 109 -9.57 -18.13 -18.46
C GLY A 109 -9.51 -18.59 -17.00
N GLU A 110 -8.57 -18.10 -16.21
CA GLU A 110 -8.56 -18.34 -14.76
C GLU A 110 -9.69 -17.57 -14.04
N ILE A 111 -10.11 -18.08 -12.88
CA ILE A 111 -11.09 -17.43 -12.01
C ILE A 111 -10.37 -16.97 -10.76
N ILE A 112 -10.40 -15.67 -10.49
CA ILE A 112 -9.64 -15.01 -9.44
C ILE A 112 -10.56 -14.48 -8.34
N LEU A 113 -10.37 -14.95 -7.12
CA LEU A 113 -11.01 -14.36 -5.94
C LEU A 113 -10.25 -13.09 -5.54
N ASN A 114 -10.87 -11.93 -5.74
CA ASN A 114 -10.30 -10.65 -5.33
C ASN A 114 -10.92 -10.20 -3.99
N SER A 115 -10.13 -10.34 -2.93
CA SER A 115 -10.51 -9.99 -1.55
C SER A 115 -10.01 -8.61 -1.12
N LEU A 116 -9.47 -7.81 -2.03
CA LEU A 116 -9.06 -6.42 -1.75
C LEU A 116 -10.28 -5.50 -1.73
N SER A 117 -10.20 -4.44 -0.93
CA SER A 117 -11.30 -3.47 -0.84
C SER A 117 -11.55 -2.75 -2.16
N TYR A 118 -12.81 -2.65 -2.55
CA TYR A 118 -13.33 -1.80 -3.63
C TYR A 118 -13.92 -0.49 -3.09
N HIS A 119 -13.95 -0.34 -1.77
CA HIS A 119 -14.61 0.79 -1.12
C HIS A 119 -13.62 1.91 -0.84
N LEU A 120 -13.79 3.04 -1.54
CA LEU A 120 -13.00 4.27 -1.48
C LEU A 120 -11.53 4.16 -1.88
N VAL A 121 -10.91 2.99 -1.80
CA VAL A 121 -9.50 2.78 -2.13
C VAL A 121 -9.34 2.06 -3.47
N PRO A 122 -8.26 2.29 -4.23
CA PRO A 122 -8.10 1.75 -5.58
C PRO A 122 -7.72 0.27 -5.62
N ALA A 123 -7.33 -0.35 -4.49
CA ALA A 123 -6.68 -1.66 -4.49
C ALA A 123 -7.47 -2.77 -5.20
N GLY A 124 -8.74 -2.96 -4.85
CA GLY A 124 -9.61 -3.95 -5.51
C GLY A 124 -9.75 -3.67 -7.01
N TYR A 125 -9.97 -2.41 -7.36
CA TYR A 125 -10.15 -1.95 -8.74
C TYR A 125 -8.88 -2.16 -9.60
N LEU A 126 -7.70 -1.85 -9.07
CA LEU A 126 -6.43 -1.99 -9.79
C LEU A 126 -6.14 -3.46 -10.14
N PHE A 127 -6.29 -4.37 -9.19
CA PHE A 127 -6.08 -5.80 -9.46
C PHE A 127 -7.19 -6.40 -10.32
N ASP A 128 -8.44 -5.97 -10.14
CA ASP A 128 -9.56 -6.34 -11.01
C ASP A 128 -9.26 -5.96 -12.47
N GLY A 129 -8.90 -4.69 -12.70
CA GLY A 129 -8.55 -4.20 -14.02
C GLY A 129 -7.37 -4.91 -14.66
N ALA A 130 -6.35 -5.29 -13.88
CA ALA A 130 -5.20 -6.05 -14.38
C ALA A 130 -5.59 -7.49 -14.76
N PHE A 131 -6.34 -8.19 -13.92
CA PHE A 131 -6.77 -9.57 -14.17
C PHE A 131 -7.77 -9.65 -15.34
N THR A 132 -8.73 -8.72 -15.44
CA THR A 132 -9.69 -8.69 -16.54
C THR A 132 -9.01 -8.42 -17.88
N ARG A 133 -7.98 -7.54 -17.91
CA ARG A 133 -7.16 -7.30 -19.12
C ARG A 133 -6.25 -8.49 -19.47
N LEU A 134 -5.86 -9.29 -18.47
CA LEU A 134 -5.20 -10.57 -18.72
C LEU A 134 -6.12 -11.60 -19.40
N GLY A 135 -7.44 -11.41 -19.31
CA GLY A 135 -8.46 -12.34 -19.79
C GLY A 135 -8.95 -13.33 -18.72
N ALA A 136 -8.70 -13.05 -17.46
CA ALA A 136 -9.24 -13.80 -16.33
C ALA A 136 -10.64 -13.30 -15.94
N THR A 137 -11.41 -14.16 -15.25
CA THR A 137 -12.69 -13.79 -14.62
C THR A 137 -12.42 -13.44 -13.17
N VAL A 138 -12.87 -12.27 -12.71
CA VAL A 138 -12.69 -11.81 -11.33
C VAL A 138 -13.96 -11.97 -10.53
N ILE A 139 -13.86 -12.56 -9.34
CA ILE A 139 -14.89 -12.53 -8.30
C ILE A 139 -14.58 -11.32 -7.41
N PRO A 140 -15.32 -10.19 -7.52
CA PRO A 140 -15.00 -8.95 -6.80
C PRO A 140 -15.55 -9.02 -5.36
N ALA A 141 -15.00 -9.92 -4.56
CA ALA A 141 -15.50 -10.23 -3.22
C ALA A 141 -15.22 -9.13 -2.20
N GLY A 142 -14.17 -8.36 -2.39
CA GLY A 142 -13.80 -7.27 -1.50
C GLY A 142 -13.52 -7.77 -0.06
N THR A 143 -13.80 -6.92 0.91
CA THR A 143 -13.67 -7.23 2.35
C THR A 143 -14.93 -7.91 2.92
N GLY A 144 -15.67 -8.62 2.09
CA GLY A 144 -16.90 -9.31 2.50
C GLY A 144 -16.69 -10.49 3.45
N PRO A 145 -17.78 -11.08 3.98
CA PRO A 145 -17.71 -12.19 4.93
C PRO A 145 -16.95 -13.40 4.36
N ALA A 146 -16.07 -13.98 5.18
CA ALA A 146 -15.23 -15.10 4.77
C ALA A 146 -16.04 -16.33 4.31
N ASP A 147 -17.19 -16.62 4.95
CA ASP A 147 -18.06 -17.74 4.55
C ASP A 147 -18.60 -17.59 3.13
N LEU A 148 -18.99 -16.37 2.76
CA LEU A 148 -19.47 -16.08 1.41
C LEU A 148 -18.34 -16.21 0.39
N GLN A 149 -17.17 -15.70 0.72
CA GLN A 149 -15.99 -15.80 -0.14
C GLN A 149 -15.55 -17.26 -0.33
N LEU A 150 -15.55 -18.04 0.74
CA LEU A 150 -15.27 -19.48 0.70
C LEU A 150 -16.26 -20.21 -0.21
N LYS A 151 -17.57 -19.96 -0.03
CA LYS A 151 -18.62 -20.53 -0.86
C LYS A 151 -18.41 -20.18 -2.34
N MET A 152 -18.20 -18.90 -2.66
CA MET A 152 -18.01 -18.47 -4.05
C MET A 152 -16.74 -19.05 -4.67
N ALA A 153 -15.64 -19.09 -3.93
CA ALA A 153 -14.38 -19.67 -4.39
C ALA A 153 -14.52 -21.16 -4.72
N HIS A 154 -15.27 -21.89 -3.88
CA HIS A 154 -15.56 -23.32 -4.09
C HIS A 154 -16.51 -23.55 -5.27
N ASP A 155 -17.67 -22.91 -5.26
CA ASP A 155 -18.74 -23.13 -6.26
C ASP A 155 -18.29 -22.74 -7.67
N LEU A 156 -17.48 -21.68 -7.80
CA LEU A 156 -17.00 -21.17 -9.07
C LEU A 156 -15.65 -21.77 -9.48
N GLY A 157 -15.03 -22.59 -8.63
CA GLY A 157 -13.72 -23.19 -8.90
C GLY A 157 -12.59 -22.16 -9.06
N ALA A 158 -12.54 -21.17 -8.18
CA ALA A 158 -11.51 -20.13 -8.23
C ALA A 158 -10.11 -20.77 -8.21
N THR A 159 -9.27 -20.44 -9.21
CA THR A 159 -7.91 -20.97 -9.37
C THR A 159 -6.83 -20.03 -8.85
N GLY A 160 -7.16 -18.75 -8.72
CA GLY A 160 -6.27 -17.71 -8.22
C GLY A 160 -6.91 -16.86 -7.11
N TYR A 161 -6.04 -16.19 -6.37
CA TYR A 161 -6.41 -15.29 -5.29
C TYR A 161 -5.63 -13.99 -5.39
N VAL A 162 -6.27 -12.87 -5.04
CA VAL A 162 -5.59 -11.62 -4.73
C VAL A 162 -6.18 -10.99 -3.47
N GLY A 163 -5.30 -10.62 -2.53
CA GLY A 163 -5.69 -10.08 -1.25
C GLY A 163 -4.55 -10.02 -0.25
N THR A 164 -4.90 -9.91 1.04
CA THR A 164 -3.89 -9.96 2.10
C THR A 164 -3.49 -11.40 2.41
N PRO A 165 -2.22 -11.66 2.75
CA PRO A 165 -1.78 -13.01 3.08
C PRO A 165 -2.46 -13.57 4.33
N SER A 166 -2.75 -12.72 5.34
CA SER A 166 -3.44 -13.16 6.56
C SER A 166 -4.87 -13.62 6.29
N PHE A 167 -5.61 -12.92 5.41
CA PHE A 167 -6.97 -13.34 5.05
C PHE A 167 -6.96 -14.61 4.22
N LEU A 168 -6.00 -14.76 3.28
CA LEU A 168 -5.83 -16.00 2.53
C LEU A 168 -5.62 -17.20 3.45
N LEU A 169 -4.68 -17.08 4.41
CA LEU A 169 -4.43 -18.14 5.37
C LEU A 169 -5.69 -18.49 6.18
N SER A 170 -6.43 -17.47 6.63
CA SER A 170 -7.69 -17.68 7.35
C SER A 170 -8.76 -18.37 6.51
N LEU A 171 -8.84 -18.05 5.22
CA LEU A 171 -9.78 -18.66 4.28
C LEU A 171 -9.45 -20.14 4.05
N LEU A 172 -8.16 -20.47 3.88
CA LEU A 172 -7.69 -21.84 3.68
C LEU A 172 -7.91 -22.70 4.94
N GLN A 173 -7.61 -22.19 6.12
CA GLN A 173 -7.86 -22.88 7.39
C GLN A 173 -9.35 -23.14 7.59
N LYS A 174 -10.19 -22.16 7.27
CA LYS A 174 -11.65 -22.32 7.36
C LYS A 174 -12.18 -23.35 6.37
N ALA A 175 -11.61 -23.41 5.15
CA ALA A 175 -11.92 -24.44 4.18
C ALA A 175 -11.59 -25.85 4.72
N GLU A 176 -10.41 -26.00 5.31
CA GLU A 176 -9.95 -27.25 5.93
C GLU A 176 -10.86 -27.68 7.08
N GLU A 177 -11.22 -26.77 8.01
CA GLU A 177 -12.15 -27.02 9.11
C GLU A 177 -13.54 -27.48 8.63
N GLN A 178 -14.00 -27.00 7.48
CA GLN A 178 -15.30 -27.35 6.90
C GLN A 178 -15.23 -28.54 5.92
N GLY A 179 -14.05 -29.11 5.69
CA GLY A 179 -13.84 -30.17 4.71
C GLY A 179 -14.06 -29.74 3.26
N ILE A 180 -13.89 -28.44 2.96
CA ILE A 180 -14.05 -27.86 1.63
C ILE A 180 -12.68 -27.82 0.93
N THR A 181 -12.63 -28.37 -0.28
CA THR A 181 -11.43 -28.27 -1.13
C THR A 181 -11.55 -27.07 -2.06
N LEU A 182 -10.56 -26.20 -2.02
CA LEU A 182 -10.43 -25.07 -2.94
C LEU A 182 -9.49 -25.40 -4.10
N SER A 183 -9.77 -24.84 -5.27
CA SER A 183 -8.95 -25.02 -6.49
C SER A 183 -7.85 -23.94 -6.62
N ILE A 184 -7.69 -23.06 -5.65
CA ILE A 184 -6.69 -21.98 -5.65
C ILE A 184 -5.28 -22.61 -5.68
N ARG A 185 -4.49 -22.21 -6.66
CA ARG A 185 -3.10 -22.66 -6.84
C ARG A 185 -2.09 -21.54 -6.78
N ARG A 186 -2.53 -20.30 -7.10
CA ARG A 186 -1.70 -19.10 -7.12
C ARG A 186 -2.33 -17.99 -6.33
N ALA A 187 -1.51 -17.20 -5.67
CA ALA A 187 -1.97 -16.04 -4.94
C ALA A 187 -1.04 -14.84 -5.16
N VAL A 188 -1.64 -13.69 -5.46
CA VAL A 188 -0.99 -12.38 -5.30
C VAL A 188 -1.33 -11.86 -3.91
N THR A 189 -0.32 -11.69 -3.07
CA THR A 189 -0.48 -11.09 -1.75
C THR A 189 0.05 -9.66 -1.74
N THR A 190 -0.66 -8.75 -1.08
CA THR A 190 -0.31 -7.34 -0.98
C THR A 190 -0.95 -6.71 0.25
N ALA A 191 -0.75 -5.41 0.44
CA ALA A 191 -1.33 -4.57 1.49
C ALA A 191 -0.82 -4.84 2.92
N GLU A 192 -0.22 -5.97 3.19
CA GLU A 192 0.48 -6.28 4.44
C GLU A 192 1.74 -7.11 4.15
N PRO A 193 2.72 -7.14 5.05
CA PRO A 193 3.91 -7.98 4.89
C PRO A 193 3.55 -9.47 4.83
N LEU A 194 4.29 -10.22 4.04
CA LEU A 194 4.26 -11.67 4.01
C LEU A 194 5.49 -12.23 4.75
N PRO A 195 5.37 -12.62 6.03
CA PRO A 195 6.48 -13.22 6.76
C PRO A 195 6.94 -14.54 6.15
N PRO A 196 8.24 -14.90 6.23
CA PRO A 196 8.76 -16.16 5.72
C PRO A 196 8.02 -17.39 6.25
N ALA A 197 7.67 -17.41 7.56
CA ALA A 197 6.91 -18.50 8.17
C ALA A 197 5.52 -18.66 7.53
N MET A 198 4.80 -17.56 7.27
CA MET A 198 3.50 -17.60 6.59
C MET A 198 3.64 -18.07 5.14
N ARG A 199 4.66 -17.60 4.42
CA ARG A 199 4.96 -18.08 3.05
C ARG A 199 5.20 -19.59 3.04
N GLN A 200 5.97 -20.11 4.00
CA GLN A 200 6.22 -21.55 4.13
C GLN A 200 4.94 -22.35 4.37
N VAL A 201 4.02 -21.84 5.19
CA VAL A 201 2.71 -22.47 5.40
C VAL A 201 1.89 -22.47 4.12
N LEU A 202 1.77 -21.33 3.43
CA LEU A 202 1.00 -21.20 2.19
C LEU A 202 1.57 -22.11 1.08
N ALA A 203 2.88 -22.15 0.92
CA ALA A 203 3.53 -22.97 -0.09
C ALA A 203 3.62 -24.46 0.31
N GLY A 204 4.05 -24.76 1.54
CA GLY A 204 4.33 -26.13 1.98
C GLY A 204 3.10 -26.93 2.39
N GLN A 205 2.16 -26.31 3.15
CA GLN A 205 0.95 -27.00 3.59
C GLN A 205 -0.16 -26.94 2.54
N TYR A 206 -0.35 -25.78 1.89
CA TYR A 206 -1.45 -25.58 0.94
C TYR A 206 -1.03 -25.67 -0.53
N GLY A 207 0.26 -25.84 -0.83
CA GLY A 207 0.77 -26.02 -2.18
C GLY A 207 0.63 -24.79 -3.09
N LEU A 208 0.58 -23.57 -2.53
CA LEU A 208 0.34 -22.36 -3.30
C LEU A 208 1.63 -21.74 -3.84
N GLU A 209 1.58 -21.29 -5.08
CA GLU A 209 2.56 -20.35 -5.64
C GLU A 209 2.19 -18.93 -5.18
N VAL A 210 3.02 -18.32 -4.32
CA VAL A 210 2.70 -17.02 -3.73
C VAL A 210 3.61 -15.93 -4.28
N ILE A 211 2.99 -14.94 -4.89
CA ILE A 211 3.63 -13.70 -5.36
C ILE A 211 3.31 -12.59 -4.35
N ASN A 212 4.33 -12.07 -3.68
CA ASN A 212 4.15 -10.94 -2.77
C ASN A 212 4.45 -9.63 -3.51
N THR A 213 3.51 -8.68 -3.46
CA THR A 213 3.60 -7.41 -4.20
C THR A 213 3.64 -6.23 -3.25
N TYR A 214 4.62 -5.37 -3.43
CA TYR A 214 4.65 -4.03 -2.83
C TYR A 214 3.88 -3.08 -3.75
N ALA A 215 2.82 -2.52 -3.22
CA ALA A 215 1.97 -1.57 -3.91
C ALA A 215 1.51 -0.47 -2.96
N THR A 216 1.30 0.74 -3.47
CA THR A 216 0.66 1.84 -2.75
C THR A 216 -0.60 2.28 -3.49
N ALA A 217 -1.49 2.97 -2.79
CA ALA A 217 -2.74 3.46 -3.38
C ALA A 217 -2.45 4.49 -4.48
N GLU A 218 -1.47 5.37 -4.25
CA GLU A 218 -1.11 6.49 -5.12
C GLU A 218 -0.42 6.06 -6.42
N LEU A 219 0.30 4.92 -6.38
CA LEU A 219 1.29 4.57 -7.41
C LEU A 219 1.06 3.19 -8.03
N GLY A 220 0.13 2.40 -7.47
CA GLY A 220 -0.07 1.01 -7.88
C GLY A 220 1.09 0.10 -7.45
N ALA A 221 1.36 -0.95 -8.22
CA ALA A 221 2.41 -1.92 -7.94
C ALA A 221 3.81 -1.34 -8.26
N LEU A 222 4.76 -1.56 -7.36
CA LEU A 222 6.14 -1.05 -7.45
C LEU A 222 7.19 -2.16 -7.51
N ALA A 223 6.99 -3.23 -6.73
CA ALA A 223 7.93 -4.34 -6.64
C ALA A 223 7.22 -5.64 -6.29
N PHE A 224 7.87 -6.77 -6.54
CA PHE A 224 7.31 -8.08 -6.22
C PHE A 224 8.39 -9.09 -5.88
N ASN A 225 7.97 -10.15 -5.20
CA ASN A 225 8.82 -11.26 -4.79
C ASN A 225 8.08 -12.59 -4.99
N THR A 226 8.73 -13.55 -5.62
CA THR A 226 8.23 -14.91 -5.85
C THR A 226 9.01 -15.98 -5.07
N GLY A 227 10.15 -15.60 -4.46
CA GLY A 227 11.04 -16.51 -3.73
C GLY A 227 10.90 -16.39 -2.20
N ASP A 228 11.70 -17.18 -1.49
CA ASP A 228 11.66 -17.26 -0.02
C ASP A 228 12.33 -16.06 0.69
N GLY A 229 13.13 -15.29 -0.04
CA GLY A 229 13.79 -14.11 0.52
C GLY A 229 12.87 -12.92 0.68
N MET A 230 13.34 -11.87 1.36
CA MET A 230 12.61 -10.62 1.58
C MET A 230 12.80 -9.59 0.45
N ALA A 231 13.81 -9.77 -0.41
CA ALA A 231 14.09 -8.84 -1.50
C ALA A 231 12.98 -8.87 -2.54
N MET A 232 12.44 -7.70 -2.84
CA MET A 232 11.37 -7.49 -3.83
C MET A 232 11.98 -6.83 -5.07
N ARG A 233 11.94 -7.53 -6.20
CA ARG A 233 12.42 -7.03 -7.49
C ARG A 233 11.55 -5.86 -7.93
N LEU A 234 12.18 -4.76 -8.33
CA LEU A 234 11.48 -3.58 -8.83
C LEU A 234 10.78 -3.88 -10.16
N LEU A 235 9.60 -3.34 -10.35
CA LEU A 235 8.97 -3.30 -11.67
C LEU A 235 9.76 -2.37 -12.60
N PRO A 236 9.74 -2.59 -13.93
CA PRO A 236 10.45 -1.73 -14.88
C PRO A 236 9.90 -0.30 -14.90
N GLU A 237 8.66 -0.12 -14.53
CA GLU A 237 7.94 1.15 -14.36
C GLU A 237 6.97 1.06 -13.17
N PRO A 238 6.70 2.17 -12.48
CA PRO A 238 7.24 3.53 -12.62
C PRO A 238 8.73 3.64 -12.26
N LEU A 239 9.35 4.82 -12.43
CA LEU A 239 10.73 5.04 -11.99
C LEU A 239 10.79 5.09 -10.46
N ILE A 240 11.66 4.25 -9.88
CA ILE A 240 11.78 4.06 -8.43
C ILE A 240 13.20 4.40 -7.98
N GLN A 241 13.29 5.28 -7.00
CA GLN A 241 14.52 5.67 -6.32
C GLN A 241 14.43 5.29 -4.85
N VAL A 242 15.56 4.97 -4.23
CA VAL A 242 15.69 4.89 -2.77
C VAL A 242 16.59 6.03 -2.36
N VAL A 243 16.09 6.98 -1.58
CA VAL A 243 16.78 8.23 -1.28
C VAL A 243 16.93 8.45 0.22
N ASN A 244 17.96 9.16 0.60
CA ASN A 244 18.09 9.65 1.98
C ASN A 244 16.92 10.62 2.27
N PRO A 245 16.11 10.39 3.31
CA PRO A 245 14.91 11.17 3.57
C PRO A 245 15.15 12.67 3.84
N ASP A 246 16.35 13.02 4.30
CA ASP A 246 16.67 14.41 4.68
C ASP A 246 17.23 15.20 3.51
N SER A 247 18.10 14.57 2.70
CA SER A 247 18.74 15.23 1.55
C SER A 247 18.02 15.01 0.22
N GLY A 248 17.15 14.00 0.12
CA GLY A 248 16.50 13.58 -1.13
C GLY A 248 17.48 12.97 -2.14
N GLN A 249 18.73 12.70 -1.77
CA GLN A 249 19.73 12.13 -2.68
C GLN A 249 19.68 10.59 -2.64
N PRO A 250 19.93 9.91 -3.78
CA PRO A 250 19.97 8.44 -3.82
C PRO A 250 20.95 7.86 -2.81
N VAL A 251 20.57 6.75 -2.20
CA VAL A 251 21.43 5.99 -1.29
C VAL A 251 22.17 4.89 -2.03
N GLY A 252 23.33 4.48 -1.50
CA GLY A 252 24.13 3.39 -2.05
C GLY A 252 23.48 2.00 -1.83
N PRO A 253 24.06 0.95 -2.46
CA PRO A 253 23.64 -0.43 -2.22
C PRO A 253 23.82 -0.85 -0.77
N GLY A 254 22.84 -1.53 -0.20
CA GLY A 254 22.80 -1.95 1.21
C GLY A 254 22.40 -0.83 2.18
N GLU A 255 22.28 0.41 1.72
CA GLU A 255 21.82 1.53 2.55
C GLU A 255 20.28 1.60 2.53
N THR A 256 19.73 2.09 3.63
CA THR A 256 18.29 2.30 3.80
C THR A 256 17.93 3.75 3.47
N GLY A 257 16.86 3.93 2.70
CA GLY A 257 16.30 5.24 2.36
C GLY A 257 14.79 5.17 2.14
N GLU A 258 14.19 6.31 1.86
CA GLU A 258 12.77 6.41 1.50
C GLU A 258 12.57 6.01 0.03
N VAL A 259 11.51 5.24 -0.23
CA VAL A 259 11.09 4.92 -1.59
C VAL A 259 10.43 6.14 -2.20
N VAL A 260 11.03 6.65 -3.28
CA VAL A 260 10.56 7.83 -4.03
C VAL A 260 10.27 7.43 -5.47
N VAL A 261 9.11 7.83 -5.98
CA VAL A 261 8.61 7.35 -7.26
C VAL A 261 8.26 8.50 -8.20
N THR A 262 8.56 8.30 -9.48
CA THR A 262 8.11 9.17 -10.56
C THR A 262 7.26 8.36 -11.52
N THR A 263 5.96 8.68 -11.60
CA THR A 263 5.02 8.01 -12.50
C THR A 263 5.06 8.63 -13.90
N GLY A 264 4.76 7.85 -14.94
CA GLY A 264 4.55 8.34 -16.30
C GLY A 264 3.15 8.90 -16.55
N ASN A 265 2.29 8.95 -15.54
CA ASN A 265 0.91 9.39 -15.65
C ASN A 265 0.83 10.90 -15.97
N ARG A 266 0.20 11.24 -17.10
CA ARG A 266 0.07 12.64 -17.55
C ARG A 266 -1.12 13.36 -16.92
N LEU A 267 -2.13 12.63 -16.48
CA LEU A 267 -3.28 13.20 -15.80
C LEU A 267 -2.92 13.69 -14.39
N TYR A 268 -2.16 12.87 -13.67
CA TYR A 268 -1.73 13.12 -12.29
C TYR A 268 -0.24 12.81 -12.14
N PRO A 269 0.64 13.70 -12.61
CA PRO A 269 2.08 13.45 -12.69
C PRO A 269 2.72 13.54 -11.31
N LEU A 270 2.81 12.41 -10.62
CA LEU A 270 3.55 12.31 -9.35
C LEU A 270 5.05 12.17 -9.67
N ILE A 271 5.77 13.28 -9.66
CA ILE A 271 7.20 13.34 -9.94
C ILE A 271 7.96 13.45 -8.62
N ARG A 272 8.83 12.47 -8.35
CA ARG A 272 9.54 12.33 -7.08
C ARG A 272 8.62 12.40 -5.86
N PHE A 273 7.60 11.57 -5.87
CA PHE A 273 6.69 11.42 -4.76
C PHE A 273 7.27 10.44 -3.72
N GLY A 274 7.43 10.91 -2.49
CA GLY A 274 7.86 10.11 -1.34
C GLY A 274 6.72 9.28 -0.78
N THR A 275 6.89 7.97 -0.77
CA THR A 275 5.85 7.03 -0.27
C THR A 275 5.72 7.04 1.24
N GLY A 276 6.74 7.52 1.95
CA GLY A 276 6.88 7.37 3.39
C GLY A 276 7.34 5.96 3.81
N ASP A 277 7.51 5.03 2.87
CA ASP A 277 8.04 3.70 3.16
C ASP A 277 9.57 3.70 3.06
N LEU A 278 10.23 3.06 4.02
CA LEU A 278 11.68 2.89 4.05
C LEU A 278 12.06 1.53 3.49
N ALA A 279 13.09 1.52 2.64
CA ALA A 279 13.61 0.30 2.05
C ALA A 279 15.13 0.30 1.98
N MET A 280 15.73 -0.87 2.10
CA MET A 280 17.14 -1.09 1.78
C MET A 280 17.28 -1.21 0.26
N ASN A 281 18.20 -0.45 -0.33
CA ASN A 281 18.51 -0.49 -1.77
C ASN A 281 19.37 -1.73 -2.10
N ILE A 282 18.89 -2.58 -2.98
CA ILE A 282 19.63 -3.73 -3.50
C ILE A 282 19.91 -3.49 -4.98
N ASP A 283 21.16 -3.17 -5.27
CA ASP A 283 21.64 -2.91 -6.63
C ASP A 283 22.87 -3.81 -6.90
N PRO A 284 22.74 -4.81 -7.79
CA PRO A 284 23.85 -5.75 -8.06
C PRO A 284 24.99 -5.12 -8.85
N ARG A 285 24.75 -4.04 -9.60
CA ARG A 285 25.76 -3.33 -10.42
C ARG A 285 25.48 -1.83 -10.37
N PRO A 286 25.95 -1.13 -9.30
CA PRO A 286 25.63 0.28 -9.09
C PRO A 286 25.99 1.16 -10.29
N GLY A 287 25.03 1.92 -10.77
CA GLY A 287 25.16 2.79 -11.94
C GLY A 287 25.00 2.10 -13.30
N GLU A 288 24.93 0.77 -13.34
CA GLU A 288 24.80 -0.02 -14.57
C GLU A 288 23.51 -0.85 -14.62
N SER A 289 22.91 -1.15 -13.47
CA SER A 289 21.70 -1.99 -13.41
C SER A 289 20.49 -1.31 -14.02
N ALA A 290 19.79 -2.02 -14.92
CA ALA A 290 18.43 -1.65 -15.26
C ALA A 290 17.53 -1.75 -14.01
N GLN A 291 16.47 -0.94 -13.92
CA GLN A 291 15.61 -0.92 -12.73
C GLN A 291 15.07 -2.30 -12.37
N ALA A 292 14.66 -3.10 -13.36
CA ALA A 292 14.14 -4.47 -13.14
C ALA A 292 15.20 -5.49 -12.66
N GLU A 293 16.48 -5.14 -12.67
CA GLU A 293 17.55 -5.95 -12.08
C GLU A 293 17.80 -5.59 -10.61
N ARG A 294 17.26 -4.45 -10.16
CA ARG A 294 17.35 -3.96 -8.79
C ARG A 294 16.20 -4.51 -7.95
N ALA A 295 16.42 -4.51 -6.64
CA ALA A 295 15.42 -4.91 -5.67
C ALA A 295 15.42 -3.97 -4.47
N VAL A 296 14.40 -4.10 -3.64
CA VAL A 296 14.31 -3.43 -2.34
C VAL A 296 13.90 -4.44 -1.26
N ILE A 297 14.35 -4.20 -0.04
CA ILE A 297 13.83 -4.86 1.16
C ILE A 297 13.12 -3.81 1.98
N LEU A 298 11.80 -3.92 2.09
CA LEU A 298 11.01 -3.00 2.91
C LEU A 298 11.38 -3.18 4.38
N VAL A 299 11.74 -2.10 5.06
CA VAL A 299 12.20 -2.13 6.46
C VAL A 299 11.27 -1.41 7.43
N GLY A 300 10.34 -0.57 6.93
CA GLY A 300 9.38 0.13 7.79
C GLY A 300 8.76 1.36 7.14
N ARG A 301 8.25 2.28 7.96
CA ARG A 301 7.68 3.55 7.53
C ARG A 301 8.34 4.73 8.23
N ARG A 302 8.48 5.83 7.52
CA ARG A 302 8.96 7.09 8.07
C ARG A 302 7.94 7.74 9.00
N GLY A 303 6.65 7.48 8.82
CA GLY A 303 5.56 8.07 9.58
C GLY A 303 5.01 7.15 10.68
N GLU A 304 4.05 7.67 11.45
CA GLU A 304 3.45 7.00 12.59
C GLU A 304 2.35 5.97 12.22
N ALA A 305 1.98 5.89 10.94
CA ALA A 305 0.93 4.95 10.51
C ALA A 305 1.48 3.52 10.39
N VAL A 306 0.76 2.58 10.97
CA VAL A 306 1.11 1.16 10.97
C VAL A 306 0.07 0.38 10.18
N LYS A 307 0.50 -0.53 9.30
CA LYS A 307 -0.41 -1.47 8.64
C LYS A 307 -0.74 -2.62 9.58
N VAL A 308 -2.05 -2.87 9.76
CA VAL A 308 -2.58 -3.97 10.56
C VAL A 308 -3.61 -4.71 9.71
N ARG A 309 -3.37 -5.99 9.41
CA ARG A 309 -4.28 -6.82 8.59
C ARG A 309 -4.70 -6.15 7.28
N GLY A 310 -3.74 -5.53 6.59
CA GLY A 310 -3.96 -4.84 5.33
C GLY A 310 -4.56 -3.43 5.42
N MET A 311 -4.99 -2.99 6.60
CA MET A 311 -5.54 -1.67 6.84
C MET A 311 -4.50 -0.75 7.47
N PHE A 312 -4.53 0.53 7.10
CA PHE A 312 -3.69 1.53 7.75
C PHE A 312 -4.31 1.98 9.07
N LEU A 313 -3.51 1.98 10.12
CA LEU A 313 -3.85 2.51 11.41
C LEU A 313 -3.07 3.80 11.61
N HIS A 314 -3.72 4.92 11.37
CA HIS A 314 -3.10 6.23 11.53
C HIS A 314 -3.45 6.84 12.89
N PRO A 315 -2.52 7.54 13.58
CA PRO A 315 -2.77 8.18 14.86
C PRO A 315 -4.01 9.07 14.90
N ASN A 316 -4.26 9.85 13.85
CA ASN A 316 -5.42 10.74 13.77
C ASN A 316 -6.74 9.97 13.70
N GLN A 317 -6.78 8.82 13.03
CA GLN A 317 -7.96 7.95 13.01
C GLN A 317 -8.26 7.38 14.40
N LEU A 318 -7.22 6.99 15.13
CA LEU A 318 -7.36 6.53 16.52
C LEU A 318 -7.85 7.63 17.44
N ARG A 319 -7.29 8.85 17.34
CA ARG A 319 -7.78 10.01 18.12
C ARG A 319 -9.24 10.30 17.81
N PHE A 320 -9.64 10.25 16.54
CA PHE A 320 -11.03 10.44 16.13
C PHE A 320 -11.96 9.35 16.68
N ALA A 321 -11.52 8.08 16.65
CA ALA A 321 -12.28 6.98 17.24
C ALA A 321 -12.39 7.12 18.76
N ALA A 322 -11.31 7.46 19.45
CA ALA A 322 -11.30 7.70 20.89
C ALA A 322 -12.24 8.83 21.32
N ALA A 323 -12.29 9.93 20.54
CA ALA A 323 -13.17 11.05 20.81
C ALA A 323 -14.68 10.72 20.73
N GLN A 324 -15.05 9.62 20.12
CA GLN A 324 -16.44 9.14 20.04
C GLN A 324 -16.88 8.37 21.29
N VAL A 325 -15.93 8.00 22.17
CA VAL A 325 -16.21 7.17 23.34
C VAL A 325 -16.00 7.99 24.62
N PRO A 326 -17.07 8.34 25.34
CA PRO A 326 -16.96 9.08 26.60
C PRO A 326 -16.13 8.32 27.63
N GLY A 327 -15.33 9.06 28.40
CA GLY A 327 -14.49 8.50 29.44
C GLY A 327 -13.08 8.07 29.01
N VAL A 328 -12.74 8.14 27.72
CA VAL A 328 -11.38 7.92 27.24
C VAL A 328 -10.56 9.19 27.42
N GLN A 329 -9.48 9.13 28.21
CA GLN A 329 -8.54 10.24 28.41
C GLN A 329 -7.33 10.14 27.48
N ALA A 330 -6.79 8.93 27.31
CA ALA A 330 -5.71 8.64 26.38
C ALA A 330 -5.82 7.21 25.85
N MET A 331 -5.30 6.99 24.65
CA MET A 331 -5.30 5.67 24.02
C MET A 331 -4.04 5.47 23.20
N GLN A 332 -3.47 4.27 23.29
CA GLN A 332 -2.34 3.82 22.51
C GLN A 332 -2.68 2.48 21.84
N ALA A 333 -2.37 2.37 20.57
CA ALA A 333 -2.45 1.12 19.82
C ALA A 333 -1.12 0.37 19.90
N ILE A 334 -1.17 -0.91 20.21
CA ILE A 334 -0.01 -1.79 20.29
C ILE A 334 -0.20 -2.94 19.32
N ILE A 335 0.72 -3.04 18.34
CA ILE A 335 0.68 -4.09 17.32
C ILE A 335 1.80 -5.08 17.61
N THR A 336 1.44 -6.34 17.74
CA THR A 336 2.36 -7.47 17.97
C THR A 336 2.08 -8.60 16.98
N ARG A 337 2.94 -9.61 16.96
CA ARG A 337 2.75 -10.86 16.19
C ARG A 337 3.24 -12.04 17.01
N PRO A 338 2.49 -12.44 18.06
CA PRO A 338 2.96 -13.42 19.05
C PRO A 338 3.25 -14.80 18.44
N ASP A 339 2.48 -15.21 17.45
CA ASP A 339 2.62 -16.50 16.76
C ASP A 339 3.51 -16.44 15.51
N GLY A 340 4.08 -15.26 15.19
CA GLY A 340 4.84 -15.03 13.95
C GLY A 340 4.00 -14.99 12.68
N LEU A 341 2.68 -15.27 12.75
CA LEU A 341 1.81 -15.42 11.60
C LEU A 341 0.78 -14.29 11.49
N ARG A 342 0.14 -13.93 12.61
CA ARG A 342 -0.99 -12.98 12.62
C ARG A 342 -0.71 -11.77 13.46
N ASP A 343 -1.14 -10.61 12.95
CA ASP A 343 -1.13 -9.39 13.72
C ASP A 343 -2.14 -9.48 14.86
N HIS A 344 -1.69 -9.16 16.06
CA HIS A 344 -2.51 -8.93 17.23
C HIS A 344 -2.55 -7.44 17.51
N PHE A 345 -3.76 -6.89 17.55
CA PHE A 345 -4.02 -5.48 17.76
C PHE A 345 -4.68 -5.24 19.09
N ALA A 346 -3.91 -4.68 20.02
CA ALA A 346 -4.37 -4.30 21.36
C ALA A 346 -4.46 -2.77 21.49
N LEU A 347 -5.41 -2.30 22.32
CA LEU A 347 -5.48 -0.94 22.80
C LEU A 347 -5.09 -0.90 24.27
N ARG A 348 -4.22 0.03 24.65
CA ARG A 348 -4.00 0.46 26.04
C ARG A 348 -4.74 1.77 26.22
N VAL A 349 -5.58 1.86 27.26
CA VAL A 349 -6.51 2.97 27.45
C VAL A 349 -6.36 3.54 28.85
N ALA A 350 -6.18 4.84 28.96
CA ALA A 350 -6.36 5.57 30.19
C ALA A 350 -7.81 6.07 30.24
N ALA A 351 -8.58 5.58 31.21
CA ALA A 351 -9.98 5.95 31.40
C ALA A 351 -10.11 7.03 32.50
N ALA A 352 -11.18 7.80 32.45
CA ALA A 352 -11.53 8.71 33.51
C ALA A 352 -11.86 7.94 34.82
N GLU A 353 -11.60 8.56 35.96
CA GLU A 353 -11.87 7.96 37.26
C GLU A 353 -13.37 7.61 37.41
N GLY A 354 -13.65 6.36 37.80
CA GLY A 354 -15.03 5.87 37.94
C GLY A 354 -15.76 5.56 36.63
N ALA A 355 -15.12 5.62 35.48
CA ALA A 355 -15.73 5.25 34.23
C ALA A 355 -15.96 3.73 34.12
N ASP A 356 -16.99 3.34 33.38
CA ASP A 356 -17.28 1.93 33.09
C ASP A 356 -16.31 1.40 31.99
N GLU A 357 -15.27 0.70 32.45
CA GLU A 357 -14.24 0.14 31.58
C GLU A 357 -14.82 -0.84 30.51
N ALA A 358 -15.86 -1.61 30.89
CA ALA A 358 -16.48 -2.56 29.96
C ALA A 358 -17.22 -1.83 28.83
N ALA A 359 -17.97 -0.77 29.18
CA ALA A 359 -18.65 0.07 28.20
C ALA A 359 -17.64 0.81 27.29
N ILE A 360 -16.54 1.31 27.85
CA ILE A 360 -15.46 1.95 27.09
C ILE A 360 -14.82 0.93 26.12
N ALA A 361 -14.51 -0.27 26.58
CA ALA A 361 -13.89 -1.30 25.73
C ALA A 361 -14.77 -1.66 24.52
N GLU A 362 -16.05 -1.89 24.73
CA GLU A 362 -16.98 -2.19 23.63
C GLU A 362 -17.18 -0.98 22.73
N GLY A 363 -17.31 0.22 23.28
CA GLY A 363 -17.40 1.47 22.50
C GLY A 363 -16.16 1.70 21.62
N LEU A 364 -14.96 1.47 22.17
CA LEU A 364 -13.71 1.61 21.41
C LEU A 364 -13.56 0.54 20.32
N LYS A 365 -13.92 -0.71 20.59
CA LYS A 365 -13.93 -1.76 19.56
C LYS A 365 -14.84 -1.36 18.39
N ALA A 366 -16.04 -0.87 18.70
CA ALA A 366 -16.98 -0.42 17.67
C ALA A 366 -16.48 0.84 16.93
N ALA A 367 -15.99 1.86 17.64
CA ALA A 367 -15.51 3.10 17.06
C ALA A 367 -14.26 2.86 16.18
N VAL A 368 -13.28 2.11 16.68
CA VAL A 368 -12.08 1.77 15.91
C VAL A 368 -12.42 0.90 14.70
N GLN A 369 -13.31 -0.08 14.84
CA GLN A 369 -13.81 -0.86 13.70
C GLN A 369 -14.51 0.04 12.67
N GLY A 370 -15.31 0.98 13.12
CA GLY A 370 -16.01 1.93 12.25
C GLY A 370 -15.09 2.87 11.48
N VAL A 371 -14.09 3.43 12.18
CA VAL A 371 -13.18 4.45 11.64
C VAL A 371 -11.98 3.85 10.91
N CYS A 372 -11.30 2.87 11.54
CA CYS A 372 -10.04 2.31 11.05
C CYS A 372 -10.24 1.05 10.21
N ARG A 373 -11.45 0.47 10.20
CA ARG A 373 -11.78 -0.80 9.53
C ARG A 373 -10.95 -1.99 9.99
N VAL A 374 -10.38 -1.89 11.20
CA VAL A 374 -9.58 -2.94 11.84
C VAL A 374 -10.26 -3.37 13.12
N ARG A 375 -10.41 -4.67 13.31
CA ARG A 375 -10.93 -5.24 14.54
C ARG A 375 -9.86 -5.18 15.63
N VAL A 376 -10.24 -4.67 16.80
CA VAL A 376 -9.44 -4.70 18.03
C VAL A 376 -9.57 -6.08 18.67
N ASP A 377 -8.45 -6.73 19.00
CA ASP A 377 -8.46 -8.04 19.65
C ASP A 377 -8.55 -7.91 21.15
N GLU A 378 -7.88 -6.90 21.72
CA GLU A 378 -7.78 -6.69 23.17
C GLU A 378 -7.87 -5.21 23.53
N VAL A 379 -8.54 -4.89 24.63
CA VAL A 379 -8.54 -3.57 25.26
C VAL A 379 -8.10 -3.74 26.69
N GLY A 380 -6.93 -3.19 27.02
CA GLY A 380 -6.39 -3.15 28.38
C GLY A 380 -6.44 -1.74 28.95
N PHE A 381 -6.70 -1.63 30.23
CA PHE A 381 -6.76 -0.35 30.95
C PHE A 381 -5.48 -0.11 31.74
N GLY A 382 -5.03 1.13 31.82
CA GLY A 382 -3.83 1.52 32.55
C GLY A 382 -3.30 2.89 32.11
N GLU A 383 -2.16 3.28 32.67
CA GLU A 383 -1.53 4.54 32.28
C GLU A 383 -1.04 4.50 30.81
N VAL A 384 -1.29 5.59 30.10
CA VAL A 384 -0.74 5.86 28.77
C VAL A 384 0.10 7.12 28.90
N ALA A 385 1.41 6.99 28.74
CA ALA A 385 2.32 8.13 28.81
C ALA A 385 2.09 9.06 27.61
N GLN A 386 1.98 10.37 27.85
CA GLN A 386 1.76 11.35 26.80
C GLN A 386 2.94 11.47 25.80
N GLU A 387 4.12 11.04 26.21
CA GLU A 387 5.34 11.06 25.40
C GLU A 387 5.49 9.81 24.51
N GLU A 388 4.68 8.77 24.74
CA GLU A 388 4.71 7.57 23.90
C GLU A 388 3.95 7.78 22.58
N PRO A 389 4.44 7.19 21.46
CA PRO A 389 3.75 7.31 20.18
C PRO A 389 2.34 6.67 20.28
N PRO A 390 1.33 7.27 19.63
CA PRO A 390 -0.05 6.77 19.66
C PRO A 390 -0.21 5.37 19.04
N VAL A 391 0.73 4.96 18.20
CA VAL A 391 0.79 3.63 17.60
C VAL A 391 2.19 3.07 17.80
N VAL A 392 2.28 1.91 18.43
CA VAL A 392 3.54 1.21 18.69
C VAL A 392 3.54 -0.12 17.94
N ASP A 393 4.41 -0.24 16.95
CA ASP A 393 4.64 -1.50 16.23
C ASP A 393 5.77 -2.28 16.92
N LYS A 394 5.41 -3.38 17.59
CA LYS A 394 6.34 -4.29 18.27
C LYS A 394 6.57 -5.60 17.50
N ARG A 395 6.15 -5.66 16.24
CA ARG A 395 6.37 -6.85 15.42
C ARG A 395 7.85 -7.03 15.12
N LYS A 396 8.32 -8.26 15.27
CA LYS A 396 9.65 -8.66 14.80
C LYS A 396 9.54 -9.11 13.35
N TRP A 397 10.47 -8.67 12.53
CA TRP A 397 10.53 -8.93 11.09
C TRP A 397 11.70 -9.89 10.75
N ASP A 398 11.96 -10.86 11.66
CA ASP A 398 13.02 -11.87 11.50
C ASP A 398 12.70 -12.87 10.40
#